data_a6fc1821e2c21595fb3f0f6e07346921
#
_entry.id   a6fc1821e2c21595fb3f0f6e07346921
#
_cell.length_a   1.000
_cell.length_b   1.000
_cell.length_c   1.000
_cell.angle_alpha   90.00
_cell.angle_beta   90.00
_cell.angle_gamma   90.00
#
_symmetry.space_group_name_H-M   'P 1'
#
loop_
_entity.id
_entity.type
_entity.pdbx_description
1 polymer ?
#
loop_
_entity_poly.entity_id
_entity_poly.type
_entity_poly.pdbx_seq_one_letter_code
_entity_poly.pdbx_strand_id
1 'polypeptide(L)'
;MSVTSRYLDAWEGFWRDAPEEPGSVIWDADPALSAERHLTLFRPHLADPALPVVDLGCGNGTQTRFLAERFPLALGVDLSEAALDRARRGDPAGRAEFTRLDATDAEAVRALHRRLGDANVYVRGVIHQSEPADRPRVVEAIGVLLGARGRAFVFELAEAAKGVLGELARGPAGPPPKLRPVFAHGLTPGEVADSVFPELFRAAGLDVLAAGELPLSTTESTPDGARIELPAHWLVVGPGGCAPR
;
A
#
# COMPACT_ATOMS: atom_id res chain seq x y z
N MET A 1 -3.16 26.22 0.32
CA MET A 1 -2.86 24.85 0.80
C MET A 1 -2.24 24.11 -0.37
N SER A 2 -1.13 23.41 -0.16
CA SER A 2 -0.54 22.56 -1.19
C SER A 2 -1.46 21.38 -1.48
N VAL A 3 -1.31 20.74 -2.66
CA VAL A 3 -2.08 19.53 -3.02
C VAL A 3 -1.84 18.42 -2.00
N THR A 4 -0.59 18.27 -1.56
CA THR A 4 -0.17 17.31 -0.51
C THR A 4 -0.90 17.52 0.82
N SER A 5 -1.16 18.77 1.24
CA SER A 5 -1.87 19.02 2.51
C SER A 5 -3.34 18.59 2.44
N ARG A 6 -4.01 18.78 1.29
CA ARG A 6 -5.40 18.35 1.12
C ARG A 6 -5.55 16.83 1.12
N TYR A 7 -4.60 16.13 0.52
CA TYR A 7 -4.56 14.69 0.51
C TYR A 7 -4.29 14.12 1.92
N LEU A 8 -3.35 14.72 2.65
CA LEU A 8 -3.12 14.40 4.06
C LEU A 8 -4.39 14.61 4.91
N ASP A 9 -5.05 15.76 4.76
CA ASP A 9 -6.26 16.07 5.52
C ASP A 9 -7.39 15.07 5.26
N ALA A 10 -7.53 14.60 4.00
CA ALA A 10 -8.51 13.59 3.61
C ALA A 10 -8.25 12.24 4.27
N TRP A 11 -7.01 11.74 4.24
CA TRP A 11 -6.63 10.48 4.89
C TRP A 11 -6.67 10.57 6.41
N GLU A 12 -6.20 11.67 6.98
CA GLU A 12 -6.26 11.91 8.43
C GLU A 12 -7.71 11.95 8.93
N GLY A 13 -8.61 12.64 8.19
CA GLY A 13 -10.03 12.68 8.48
C GLY A 13 -10.66 11.29 8.37
N PHE A 14 -10.39 10.57 7.27
CA PHE A 14 -10.90 9.22 7.07
C PHE A 14 -10.53 8.28 8.22
N TRP A 15 -9.24 8.23 8.59
CA TRP A 15 -8.77 7.33 9.66
C TRP A 15 -9.26 7.75 11.04
N ARG A 16 -9.53 9.05 11.26
CA ARG A 16 -10.16 9.52 12.51
C ARG A 16 -11.60 9.03 12.63
N ASP A 17 -12.35 9.08 11.53
CA ASP A 17 -13.79 8.81 11.51
C ASP A 17 -14.13 7.33 11.24
N ALA A 18 -13.19 6.55 10.67
CA ALA A 18 -13.41 5.13 10.40
C ALA A 18 -13.75 4.35 11.68
N PRO A 19 -14.65 3.35 11.66
CA PRO A 19 -14.90 2.49 12.80
C PRO A 19 -13.65 1.71 13.23
N GLU A 20 -13.56 1.34 14.51
CA GLU A 20 -12.37 0.63 15.05
C GLU A 20 -12.42 -0.89 14.86
N GLU A 21 -13.59 -1.44 14.56
CA GLU A 21 -13.78 -2.88 14.41
C GLU A 21 -12.95 -3.43 13.23
N PRO A 22 -12.30 -4.59 13.42
CA PRO A 22 -11.58 -5.25 12.34
C PRO A 22 -12.45 -5.46 11.10
N GLY A 23 -11.91 -5.18 9.92
CA GLY A 23 -12.64 -5.31 8.67
C GLY A 23 -13.71 -4.23 8.41
N SER A 24 -13.78 -3.17 9.22
CA SER A 24 -14.68 -2.03 8.99
C SER A 24 -14.29 -1.19 7.76
N VAL A 25 -13.02 -1.23 7.36
CA VAL A 25 -12.51 -0.56 6.17
C VAL A 25 -12.55 -1.51 4.99
N ILE A 26 -13.03 -1.05 3.84
CA ILE A 26 -13.32 -1.92 2.68
C ILE A 26 -12.11 -2.72 2.19
N TRP A 27 -10.91 -2.17 2.26
CA TRP A 27 -9.66 -2.84 1.85
C TRP A 27 -8.92 -3.54 2.98
N ASP A 28 -9.44 -3.51 4.21
CA ASP A 28 -8.80 -4.11 5.38
C ASP A 28 -9.22 -5.57 5.57
N ALA A 29 -9.01 -6.36 4.51
CA ALA A 29 -9.27 -7.79 4.56
C ALA A 29 -8.25 -8.51 5.46
N ASP A 30 -8.69 -9.67 5.98
CA ASP A 30 -7.83 -10.60 6.74
C ASP A 30 -6.52 -10.85 5.97
N PRO A 31 -5.35 -10.85 6.66
CA PRO A 31 -4.07 -11.14 6.03
C PRO A 31 -4.01 -12.45 5.22
N ALA A 32 -4.79 -13.47 5.59
CA ALA A 32 -4.91 -14.72 4.82
C ALA A 32 -5.44 -14.49 3.40
N LEU A 33 -6.24 -13.45 3.19
CA LEU A 33 -6.78 -13.08 1.89
C LEU A 33 -5.94 -12.03 1.14
N SER A 34 -4.95 -11.45 1.80
CA SER A 34 -4.13 -10.37 1.27
C SER A 34 -2.63 -10.65 1.44
N ALA A 35 -1.98 -10.20 2.51
CA ALA A 35 -0.54 -10.27 2.68
C ALA A 35 0.03 -11.69 2.59
N GLU A 36 -0.69 -12.73 3.03
CA GLU A 36 -0.23 -14.12 2.89
C GLU A 36 -0.13 -14.54 1.44
N ARG A 37 -1.16 -14.23 0.64
CA ARG A 37 -1.17 -14.48 -0.80
C ARG A 37 -0.07 -13.66 -1.50
N HIS A 38 0.09 -12.40 -1.12
CA HIS A 38 1.13 -11.52 -1.64
C HIS A 38 2.53 -12.05 -1.32
N LEU A 39 2.77 -12.55 -0.11
CA LEU A 39 4.07 -13.14 0.26
C LEU A 39 4.40 -14.41 -0.52
N THR A 40 3.41 -15.18 -0.94
CA THR A 40 3.64 -16.35 -1.82
C THR A 40 4.24 -15.92 -3.15
N LEU A 41 3.81 -14.76 -3.67
CA LEU A 41 4.34 -14.17 -4.91
C LEU A 41 5.67 -13.43 -4.70
N PHE A 42 5.85 -12.81 -3.54
CA PHE A 42 7.02 -11.97 -3.24
C PHE A 42 8.26 -12.77 -2.85
N ARG A 43 8.11 -13.78 -1.98
CA ARG A 43 9.23 -14.57 -1.41
C ARG A 43 10.21 -15.14 -2.43
N PRO A 44 9.79 -15.67 -3.59
CA PRO A 44 10.72 -16.21 -4.58
C PRO A 44 11.69 -15.17 -5.15
N HIS A 45 11.37 -13.88 -5.00
CA HIS A 45 12.15 -12.78 -5.55
C HIS A 45 12.98 -12.03 -4.49
N LEU A 46 12.85 -12.36 -3.21
CA LEU A 46 13.66 -11.75 -2.15
C LEU A 46 15.14 -12.08 -2.37
N ALA A 47 15.96 -11.05 -2.54
CA ALA A 47 17.40 -11.23 -2.65
C ALA A 47 18.03 -11.52 -1.27
N ASP A 48 17.47 -10.91 -0.22
CA ASP A 48 17.88 -11.10 1.16
C ASP A 48 16.65 -11.09 2.08
N PRO A 49 16.17 -12.26 2.52
CA PRO A 49 15.02 -12.36 3.41
C PRO A 49 15.32 -11.94 4.86
N ALA A 50 16.60 -11.72 5.20
CA ALA A 50 17.01 -11.23 6.53
C ALA A 50 16.92 -9.70 6.65
N LEU A 51 16.63 -8.98 5.55
CA LEU A 51 16.36 -7.56 5.62
C LEU A 51 15.05 -7.25 6.33
N PRO A 52 14.92 -6.09 7.01
CA PRO A 52 13.65 -5.62 7.52
C PRO A 52 12.65 -5.43 6.37
N VAL A 53 11.37 -5.37 6.71
CA VAL A 53 10.32 -4.98 5.76
C VAL A 53 9.69 -3.65 6.19
N VAL A 54 9.56 -2.72 5.25
CA VAL A 54 8.81 -1.48 5.41
C VAL A 54 7.45 -1.66 4.71
N ASP A 55 6.36 -1.53 5.47
CA ASP A 55 4.98 -1.49 4.95
C ASP A 55 4.62 -0.03 4.69
N LEU A 56 4.73 0.39 3.42
CA LEU A 56 4.51 1.76 3.00
C LEU A 56 3.02 2.04 2.75
N GLY A 57 2.45 2.99 3.50
CA GLY A 57 1.01 3.24 3.54
C GLY A 57 0.28 2.17 4.35
N CYS A 58 0.78 1.88 5.55
CA CYS A 58 0.34 0.74 6.36
C CYS A 58 -1.09 0.86 6.91
N GLY A 59 -1.68 2.06 6.89
CA GLY A 59 -3.01 2.31 7.47
C GLY A 59 -3.08 1.89 8.94
N ASN A 60 -4.08 1.09 9.30
CA ASN A 60 -4.28 0.56 10.65
C ASN A 60 -3.34 -0.60 11.04
N GLY A 61 -2.33 -0.89 10.23
CA GLY A 61 -1.27 -1.85 10.53
C GLY A 61 -1.68 -3.33 10.48
N THR A 62 -2.85 -3.70 9.96
CA THR A 62 -3.30 -5.10 9.89
C THR A 62 -2.30 -5.97 9.13
N GLN A 63 -1.81 -5.52 7.98
CA GLN A 63 -0.85 -6.26 7.18
C GLN A 63 0.56 -6.19 7.80
N THR A 64 0.92 -5.05 8.40
CA THR A 64 2.23 -4.87 9.06
C THR A 64 2.42 -5.89 10.20
N ARG A 65 1.39 -6.09 11.04
CA ARG A 65 1.43 -7.10 12.12
C ARG A 65 1.65 -8.51 11.58
N PHE A 66 1.01 -8.85 10.47
CA PHE A 66 1.23 -10.13 9.80
C PHE A 66 2.66 -10.26 9.26
N LEU A 67 3.23 -9.19 8.71
CA LEU A 67 4.61 -9.15 8.24
C LEU A 67 5.60 -9.27 9.39
N ALA A 68 5.31 -8.72 10.58
CA ALA A 68 6.16 -8.80 11.76
C ALA A 68 6.39 -10.22 12.28
N GLU A 69 5.52 -11.15 11.92
CA GLU A 69 5.71 -12.57 12.23
C GLU A 69 6.63 -13.30 11.23
N ARG A 70 7.04 -12.63 10.16
CA ARG A 70 7.67 -13.27 8.98
C ARG A 70 8.97 -12.62 8.54
N PHE A 71 9.26 -11.44 9.04
CA PHE A 71 10.49 -10.69 8.81
C PHE A 71 11.15 -10.34 10.15
N PRO A 72 12.46 -10.16 10.18
CA PRO A 72 13.17 -9.84 11.44
C PRO A 72 12.69 -8.55 12.11
N LEU A 73 12.25 -7.59 11.29
CA LEU A 73 11.64 -6.33 11.72
C LEU A 73 10.60 -5.95 10.66
N ALA A 74 9.41 -5.57 11.09
CA ALA A 74 8.41 -4.93 10.25
C ALA A 74 8.15 -3.52 10.77
N LEU A 75 8.28 -2.55 9.87
CA LEU A 75 8.00 -1.15 10.14
C LEU A 75 6.85 -0.69 9.25
N GLY A 76 5.71 -0.38 9.86
CA GLY A 76 4.61 0.30 9.20
C GLY A 76 4.86 1.80 9.14
N VAL A 77 4.75 2.38 7.95
CA VAL A 77 4.82 3.83 7.78
C VAL A 77 3.58 4.34 7.07
N ASP A 78 3.05 5.46 7.56
CA ASP A 78 1.89 6.12 6.96
C ASP A 78 2.02 7.64 7.09
N LEU A 79 1.32 8.36 6.23
CA LEU A 79 1.22 9.80 6.26
C LEU A 79 0.31 10.29 7.39
N SER A 80 -0.74 9.50 7.72
CA SER A 80 -1.77 9.81 8.71
C SER A 80 -1.36 9.34 10.10
N GLU A 81 -1.30 10.25 11.06
CA GLU A 81 -1.07 9.89 12.47
C GLU A 81 -2.29 9.16 13.05
N ALA A 82 -3.51 9.49 12.63
CA ALA A 82 -4.71 8.78 13.05
C ALA A 82 -4.69 7.29 12.63
N ALA A 83 -4.14 6.99 11.43
CA ALA A 83 -3.90 5.61 10.99
C ALA A 83 -2.90 4.91 11.91
N LEU A 84 -1.77 5.55 12.19
CA LEU A 84 -0.70 5.00 13.03
C LEU A 84 -1.13 4.77 14.47
N ASP A 85 -1.95 5.66 15.03
CA ASP A 85 -2.53 5.47 16.36
C ASP A 85 -3.41 4.22 16.42
N ARG A 86 -4.18 3.94 15.36
CA ARG A 86 -4.93 2.69 15.24
C ARG A 86 -4.01 1.48 15.12
N ALA A 87 -2.96 1.59 14.30
CA ALA A 87 -1.98 0.54 14.11
C ALA A 87 -1.30 0.14 15.44
N ARG A 88 -0.88 1.14 16.23
CA ARG A 88 -0.28 0.94 17.57
C ARG A 88 -1.26 0.31 18.56
N ARG A 89 -2.52 0.78 18.59
CA ARG A 89 -3.57 0.17 19.45
C ARG A 89 -3.87 -1.27 19.06
N GLY A 90 -3.80 -1.58 17.77
CA GLY A 90 -3.99 -2.93 17.23
C GLY A 90 -2.84 -3.89 17.49
N ASP A 91 -1.69 -3.41 17.96
CA ASP A 91 -0.48 -4.19 18.26
C ASP A 91 -0.04 -4.07 19.73
N PRO A 92 -0.86 -4.49 20.69
CA PRO A 92 -0.54 -4.36 22.12
C PRO A 92 0.71 -5.15 22.53
N ALA A 93 1.13 -6.12 21.71
CA ALA A 93 2.35 -6.90 21.95
C ALA A 93 3.62 -6.20 21.42
N GLY A 94 3.48 -5.09 20.67
CA GLY A 94 4.61 -4.33 20.12
C GLY A 94 5.49 -5.13 19.18
N ARG A 95 4.88 -5.99 18.35
CA ARG A 95 5.62 -6.85 17.40
C ARG A 95 6.09 -6.10 16.16
N ALA A 96 5.42 -5.00 15.81
CA ALA A 96 5.76 -4.13 14.71
C ALA A 96 6.12 -2.73 15.22
N GLU A 97 6.93 -2.01 14.46
CA GLU A 97 7.15 -0.59 14.68
C GLU A 97 6.20 0.22 13.79
N PHE A 98 5.78 1.41 14.26
CA PHE A 98 4.94 2.32 13.48
C PHE A 98 5.46 3.76 13.59
N THR A 99 5.72 4.39 12.45
CA THR A 99 6.23 5.77 12.40
C THR A 99 5.61 6.55 11.25
N ARG A 100 5.45 7.86 11.47
CA ARG A 100 4.96 8.75 10.42
C ARG A 100 6.03 8.95 9.35
N LEU A 101 5.62 8.84 8.10
CA LEU A 101 6.47 9.14 6.95
C LEU A 101 5.62 9.72 5.82
N ASP A 102 6.02 10.89 5.33
CA ASP A 102 5.60 11.36 4.01
C ASP A 102 6.60 10.82 2.98
N ALA A 103 6.15 9.91 2.13
CA ALA A 103 7.00 9.32 1.08
C ALA A 103 7.45 10.35 0.04
N THR A 104 6.86 11.53 -0.02
CA THR A 104 7.30 12.62 -0.90
C THR A 104 8.38 13.50 -0.28
N ASP A 105 8.66 13.34 1.03
CA ASP A 105 9.77 13.99 1.72
C ASP A 105 11.05 13.15 1.59
N ALA A 106 11.84 13.50 0.58
CA ALA A 106 13.08 12.77 0.28
C ALA A 106 14.10 12.79 1.43
N GLU A 107 14.11 13.80 2.31
CA GLU A 107 15.02 13.83 3.46
C GLU A 107 14.55 12.90 4.56
N ALA A 108 13.26 12.88 4.86
CA ALA A 108 12.68 11.94 5.82
C ALA A 108 12.89 10.49 5.36
N VAL A 109 12.70 10.19 4.07
CA VAL A 109 12.95 8.86 3.48
C VAL A 109 14.42 8.46 3.61
N ARG A 110 15.37 9.35 3.27
CA ARG A 110 16.81 9.10 3.45
C ARG A 110 17.18 8.91 4.91
N ALA A 111 16.58 9.68 5.83
CA ALA A 111 16.79 9.51 7.26
C ALA A 111 16.32 8.13 7.75
N LEU A 112 15.17 7.67 7.26
CA LEU A 112 14.68 6.33 7.55
C LEU A 112 15.61 5.25 7.03
N HIS A 113 16.07 5.37 5.77
CA HIS A 113 17.04 4.42 5.19
C HIS A 113 18.37 4.42 5.95
N ARG A 114 18.90 5.59 6.38
CA ARG A 114 20.11 5.63 7.23
C ARG A 114 19.93 4.87 8.55
N ARG A 115 18.73 4.87 9.12
CA ARG A 115 18.40 4.15 10.37
C ARG A 115 18.30 2.65 10.16
N LEU A 116 17.62 2.21 9.09
CA LEU A 116 17.28 0.80 8.86
C LEU A 116 18.35 0.06 8.03
N GLY A 117 19.10 0.77 7.18
CA GLY A 117 19.82 0.17 6.04
C GLY A 117 18.85 -0.22 4.93
N ASP A 118 19.35 -1.09 4.03
CA ASP A 118 18.52 -1.66 2.96
C ASP A 118 17.34 -2.44 3.56
N ALA A 119 16.18 -2.30 2.96
CA ALA A 119 14.95 -2.95 3.41
C ALA A 119 14.18 -3.57 2.25
N ASN A 120 13.41 -4.61 2.52
CA ASN A 120 12.34 -5.00 1.64
C ASN A 120 11.16 -4.03 1.83
N VAL A 121 10.37 -3.78 0.80
CA VAL A 121 9.24 -2.85 0.87
C VAL A 121 7.97 -3.57 0.42
N TYR A 122 6.92 -3.41 1.19
CA TYR A 122 5.57 -3.87 0.86
C TYR A 122 4.70 -2.63 0.66
N VAL A 123 4.02 -2.54 -0.48
CA VAL A 123 3.16 -1.40 -0.85
C VAL A 123 1.83 -1.93 -1.32
N ARG A 124 0.75 -1.42 -0.76
CA ARG A 124 -0.59 -1.84 -1.14
C ARG A 124 -1.55 -0.67 -1.23
N GLY A 125 -1.90 -0.27 -2.46
CA GLY A 125 -2.90 0.75 -2.71
C GLY A 125 -2.45 2.17 -2.37
N VAL A 126 -1.19 2.51 -2.62
CA VAL A 126 -0.60 3.82 -2.29
C VAL A 126 -0.38 4.68 -3.53
N ILE A 127 0.18 4.11 -4.59
CA ILE A 127 0.61 4.89 -5.75
C ILE A 127 -0.61 5.42 -6.53
N HIS A 128 -1.65 4.59 -6.72
CA HIS A 128 -2.86 5.04 -7.40
C HIS A 128 -3.63 6.10 -6.60
N GLN A 129 -3.48 6.11 -5.29
CA GLN A 129 -4.10 7.12 -4.41
C GLN A 129 -3.30 8.43 -4.37
N SER A 130 -2.01 8.38 -4.70
CA SER A 130 -1.17 9.58 -4.70
C SER A 130 -1.52 10.50 -5.86
N GLU A 131 -1.37 11.81 -5.64
CA GLU A 131 -1.52 12.79 -6.71
C GLU A 131 -0.55 12.47 -7.87
N PRO A 132 -0.96 12.68 -9.13
CA PRO A 132 -0.12 12.32 -10.28
C PRO A 132 1.29 12.90 -10.23
N ALA A 133 1.44 14.14 -9.72
CA ALA A 133 2.74 14.81 -9.59
C ALA A 133 3.64 14.23 -8.49
N ASP A 134 3.06 13.52 -7.52
CA ASP A 134 3.78 12.93 -6.40
C ASP A 134 4.16 11.45 -6.61
N ARG A 135 3.51 10.76 -7.54
CA ARG A 135 3.79 9.34 -7.84
C ARG A 135 5.27 9.04 -8.12
N PRO A 136 5.99 9.83 -8.93
CA PRO A 136 7.43 9.61 -9.12
C PRO A 136 8.22 9.68 -7.81
N ARG A 137 7.88 10.62 -6.91
CA ARG A 137 8.55 10.76 -5.62
C ARG A 137 8.30 9.57 -4.69
N VAL A 138 7.06 9.03 -4.69
CA VAL A 138 6.73 7.82 -3.94
C VAL A 138 7.54 6.63 -4.46
N VAL A 139 7.70 6.51 -5.78
CA VAL A 139 8.52 5.44 -6.40
C VAL A 139 10.01 5.64 -6.10
N GLU A 140 10.52 6.86 -6.15
CA GLU A 140 11.89 7.19 -5.73
C GLU A 140 12.14 6.83 -4.25
N ALA A 141 11.15 7.11 -3.37
CA ALA A 141 11.21 6.72 -1.96
C ALA A 141 11.34 5.20 -1.79
N ILE A 142 10.58 4.43 -2.55
CA ILE A 142 10.71 2.96 -2.58
C ILE A 142 12.14 2.60 -2.97
N GLY A 143 12.68 3.16 -4.05
CA GLY A 143 14.05 2.91 -4.50
C GLY A 143 15.11 3.21 -3.42
N VAL A 144 14.97 4.33 -2.72
CA VAL A 144 15.87 4.69 -1.60
C VAL A 144 15.80 3.66 -0.48
N LEU A 145 14.61 3.20 -0.09
CA LEU A 145 14.44 2.22 0.98
C LEU A 145 14.99 0.83 0.59
N LEU A 146 14.88 0.46 -0.68
CA LEU A 146 15.45 -0.80 -1.17
C LEU A 146 16.97 -0.84 -1.06
N GLY A 147 17.64 0.31 -1.26
CA GLY A 147 19.09 0.34 -1.38
C GLY A 147 19.59 -0.56 -2.50
N ALA A 148 20.66 -1.33 -2.25
CA ALA A 148 21.22 -2.25 -3.25
C ALA A 148 20.63 -3.67 -3.17
N ARG A 149 20.07 -4.09 -2.05
CA ARG A 149 19.71 -5.49 -1.77
C ARG A 149 18.22 -5.75 -1.64
N GLY A 150 17.44 -4.73 -1.28
CA GLY A 150 16.00 -4.86 -1.05
C GLY A 150 15.22 -5.19 -2.31
N ARG A 151 14.00 -5.66 -2.11
CA ARG A 151 12.99 -5.88 -3.14
C ARG A 151 11.66 -5.29 -2.68
N ALA A 152 10.88 -4.74 -3.60
CA ALA A 152 9.55 -4.28 -3.27
C ALA A 152 8.48 -5.17 -3.91
N PHE A 153 7.44 -5.46 -3.14
CA PHE A 153 6.17 -5.96 -3.63
C PHE A 153 5.19 -4.78 -3.67
N VAL A 154 4.65 -4.51 -4.83
CA VAL A 154 3.73 -3.41 -5.09
C VAL A 154 2.42 -3.99 -5.58
N PHE A 155 1.31 -3.62 -4.93
CA PHE A 155 -0.02 -4.08 -5.25
C PHE A 155 -0.95 -2.88 -5.39
N GLU A 156 -1.49 -2.67 -6.58
CA GLU A 156 -2.28 -1.49 -6.92
C GLU A 156 -3.57 -1.88 -7.64
N LEU A 157 -4.62 -1.07 -7.49
CA LEU A 157 -5.84 -1.29 -8.26
C LEU A 157 -5.58 -1.13 -9.75
N ALA A 158 -6.16 -2.04 -10.54
CA ALA A 158 -6.16 -1.93 -11.99
C ALA A 158 -7.14 -0.83 -12.45
N GLU A 159 -6.92 -0.30 -13.65
CA GLU A 159 -7.82 0.67 -14.28
C GLU A 159 -9.28 0.19 -14.32
N ALA A 160 -9.48 -1.12 -14.55
CA ALA A 160 -10.79 -1.76 -14.57
C ALA A 160 -11.55 -1.69 -13.24
N ALA A 161 -10.86 -1.52 -12.09
CA ALA A 161 -11.50 -1.41 -10.78
C ALA A 161 -12.46 -0.22 -10.70
N LYS A 162 -12.18 0.87 -11.43
CA LYS A 162 -13.06 2.03 -11.50
C LYS A 162 -14.45 1.66 -12.05
N GLY A 163 -14.51 0.82 -13.07
CA GLY A 163 -15.77 0.33 -13.65
C GLY A 163 -16.59 -0.42 -12.61
N VAL A 164 -15.96 -1.36 -11.90
CA VAL A 164 -16.59 -2.16 -10.84
C VAL A 164 -17.11 -1.26 -9.71
N LEU A 165 -16.29 -0.34 -9.21
CA LEU A 165 -16.69 0.61 -8.15
C LEU A 165 -17.83 1.53 -8.62
N GLY A 166 -17.80 1.97 -9.87
CA GLY A 166 -18.87 2.78 -10.47
C GLY A 166 -20.19 2.01 -10.61
N GLU A 167 -20.16 0.73 -10.94
CA GLU A 167 -21.34 -0.13 -10.99
C GLU A 167 -21.91 -0.36 -9.58
N LEU A 168 -21.05 -0.65 -8.61
CA LEU A 168 -21.45 -0.80 -7.20
C LEU A 168 -22.09 0.48 -6.66
N ALA A 169 -21.56 1.65 -6.98
CA ALA A 169 -22.09 2.93 -6.53
C ALA A 169 -23.46 3.26 -7.14
N ARG A 170 -23.71 2.81 -8.39
CA ARG A 170 -24.97 3.04 -9.13
C ARG A 170 -26.02 1.96 -8.89
N GLY A 171 -25.68 0.90 -8.17
CA GLY A 171 -26.62 -0.17 -7.84
C GLY A 171 -27.85 0.34 -7.09
N PRO A 172 -28.99 -0.40 -7.11
CA PRO A 172 -30.26 0.04 -6.53
C PRO A 172 -30.19 0.30 -5.01
N ALA A 173 -29.22 -0.30 -4.30
CA ALA A 173 -28.94 -0.09 -2.89
C ALA A 173 -28.00 1.09 -2.61
N GLY A 174 -27.50 1.76 -3.66
CA GLY A 174 -26.44 2.77 -3.57
C GLY A 174 -25.07 2.16 -3.26
N PRO A 175 -24.05 2.99 -2.97
CA PRO A 175 -22.72 2.50 -2.68
C PRO A 175 -22.70 1.61 -1.44
N PRO A 176 -21.90 0.53 -1.46
CA PRO A 176 -21.69 -0.33 -0.30
C PRO A 176 -21.36 0.47 0.97
N PRO A 177 -21.83 0.04 2.15
CA PRO A 177 -21.71 0.82 3.39
C PRO A 177 -20.29 1.29 3.68
N LYS A 178 -19.26 0.44 3.45
CA LYS A 178 -17.85 0.76 3.73
C LYS A 178 -17.18 1.63 2.66
N LEU A 179 -17.82 1.84 1.49
CA LEU A 179 -17.38 2.82 0.49
C LEU A 179 -17.86 4.24 0.79
N ARG A 180 -18.97 4.39 1.53
CA ARG A 180 -19.54 5.71 1.82
C ARG A 180 -18.58 6.64 2.56
N PRO A 181 -17.86 6.20 3.62
CA PRO A 181 -16.86 7.03 4.28
C PRO A 181 -15.70 7.42 3.34
N VAL A 182 -15.27 6.51 2.46
CA VAL A 182 -14.22 6.78 1.48
C VAL A 182 -14.60 7.96 0.59
N PHE A 183 -15.81 7.92 0.03
CA PHE A 183 -16.31 9.01 -0.81
C PHE A 183 -16.59 10.31 -0.03
N ALA A 184 -17.08 10.20 1.21
CA ALA A 184 -17.33 11.36 2.07
C ALA A 184 -16.08 12.18 2.36
N HIS A 185 -14.91 11.53 2.43
CA HIS A 185 -13.61 12.18 2.58
C HIS A 185 -12.94 12.54 1.24
N GLY A 186 -13.65 12.39 0.11
CA GLY A 186 -13.11 12.70 -1.21
C GLY A 186 -12.02 11.74 -1.69
N LEU A 187 -11.88 10.59 -1.03
CA LEU A 187 -10.94 9.55 -1.41
C LEU A 187 -11.57 8.73 -2.54
N THR A 188 -11.08 8.93 -3.74
CA THR A 188 -11.44 8.12 -4.90
C THR A 188 -10.18 7.56 -5.51
N PRO A 189 -10.17 6.29 -5.98
CA PRO A 189 -9.03 5.78 -6.71
C PRO A 189 -8.67 6.71 -7.87
N GLY A 190 -7.41 7.14 -7.93
CA GLY A 190 -6.95 7.94 -9.06
C GLY A 190 -7.06 7.15 -10.37
N GLU A 191 -7.34 7.84 -11.47
CA GLU A 191 -7.28 7.24 -12.79
C GLU A 191 -5.81 6.98 -13.14
N VAL A 192 -5.42 5.72 -13.17
CA VAL A 192 -4.07 5.30 -13.52
C VAL A 192 -4.19 4.15 -14.51
N ALA A 193 -3.68 4.35 -15.72
CA ALA A 193 -3.57 3.27 -16.68
C ALA A 193 -2.57 2.22 -16.15
N ASP A 194 -2.85 0.95 -16.39
CA ASP A 194 -2.06 -0.17 -15.86
C ASP A 194 -0.59 -0.11 -16.30
N SER A 195 -0.31 0.44 -17.49
CA SER A 195 1.06 0.62 -17.99
C SER A 195 1.90 1.63 -17.21
N VAL A 196 1.26 2.55 -16.47
CA VAL A 196 1.96 3.63 -15.75
C VAL A 196 2.83 3.09 -14.62
N PHE A 197 2.36 2.06 -13.89
CA PHE A 197 3.12 1.52 -12.76
C PHE A 197 4.49 1.01 -13.15
N PRO A 198 4.63 0.05 -14.09
CA PRO A 198 5.95 -0.42 -14.50
C PRO A 198 6.82 0.67 -15.14
N GLU A 199 6.23 1.66 -15.81
CA GLU A 199 6.95 2.78 -16.40
C GLU A 199 7.56 3.69 -15.32
N LEU A 200 6.82 4.00 -14.25
CA LEU A 200 7.31 4.78 -13.11
C LEU A 200 8.54 4.12 -12.46
N PHE A 201 8.49 2.81 -12.23
CA PHE A 201 9.61 2.09 -11.63
C PHE A 201 10.83 2.07 -12.54
N ARG A 202 10.67 1.82 -13.84
CA ARG A 202 11.78 1.87 -14.81
C ARG A 202 12.38 3.27 -14.92
N ALA A 203 11.56 4.32 -14.91
CA ALA A 203 12.03 5.70 -14.93
C ALA A 203 12.86 6.06 -13.69
N ALA A 204 12.59 5.42 -12.55
CA ALA A 204 13.37 5.55 -11.32
C ALA A 204 14.60 4.62 -11.27
N GLY A 205 14.92 3.91 -12.36
CA GLY A 205 16.07 3.01 -12.42
C GLY A 205 15.87 1.67 -11.70
N LEU A 206 14.63 1.26 -11.50
CA LEU A 206 14.26 -0.01 -10.89
C LEU A 206 13.79 -1.00 -11.96
N ASP A 207 14.24 -2.25 -11.85
CA ASP A 207 13.82 -3.34 -12.73
C ASP A 207 12.52 -3.96 -12.21
N VAL A 208 11.60 -4.26 -13.13
CA VAL A 208 10.42 -5.08 -12.86
C VAL A 208 10.83 -6.54 -13.02
N LEU A 209 10.92 -7.27 -11.91
CA LEU A 209 11.40 -8.65 -11.84
C LEU A 209 10.27 -9.66 -12.11
N ALA A 210 9.06 -9.33 -11.71
CA ALA A 210 7.85 -10.11 -11.93
C ALA A 210 6.63 -9.20 -11.88
N ALA A 211 5.56 -9.61 -12.53
CA ALA A 211 4.28 -8.91 -12.54
C ALA A 211 3.14 -9.89 -12.79
N GLY A 212 1.94 -9.52 -12.39
CA GLY A 212 0.74 -10.30 -12.67
C GLY A 212 -0.52 -9.62 -12.14
N GLU A 213 -1.61 -10.35 -12.22
CA GLU A 213 -2.91 -9.93 -11.72
C GLU A 213 -3.29 -10.76 -10.49
N LEU A 214 -3.93 -10.11 -9.53
CA LEU A 214 -4.51 -10.75 -8.36
C LEU A 214 -5.62 -9.82 -7.86
N PRO A 215 -6.86 -10.27 -7.68
CA PRO A 215 -7.91 -9.39 -7.20
C PRO A 215 -7.65 -8.94 -5.77
N LEU A 216 -7.98 -7.67 -5.48
CA LEU A 216 -8.08 -7.16 -4.13
C LEU A 216 -9.35 -7.69 -3.50
N SER A 217 -9.22 -8.57 -2.51
CA SER A 217 -10.35 -9.04 -1.70
C SER A 217 -10.79 -7.93 -0.77
N THR A 218 -12.06 -7.49 -0.90
CA THR A 218 -12.62 -6.48 0.00
C THR A 218 -13.27 -7.12 1.23
N THR A 219 -13.67 -6.29 2.19
CA THR A 219 -14.45 -6.71 3.36
C THR A 219 -15.96 -6.60 3.12
N GLU A 220 -16.39 -6.27 1.89
CA GLU A 220 -17.78 -6.16 1.48
C GLU A 220 -18.22 -7.38 0.69
N SER A 221 -19.54 -7.64 0.71
CA SER A 221 -20.16 -8.71 -0.06
C SER A 221 -21.36 -8.16 -0.84
N THR A 222 -21.66 -8.83 -1.93
CA THR A 222 -22.89 -8.63 -2.70
C THR A 222 -24.11 -9.13 -1.90
N PRO A 223 -25.36 -8.76 -2.27
CA PRO A 223 -26.55 -9.18 -1.57
C PRO A 223 -26.74 -10.71 -1.50
N ASP A 224 -26.17 -11.46 -2.44
CA ASP A 224 -26.17 -12.94 -2.45
C ASP A 224 -25.00 -13.54 -1.64
N GLY A 225 -24.23 -12.71 -0.95
CA GLY A 225 -23.16 -13.13 -0.04
C GLY A 225 -21.80 -13.37 -0.68
N ALA A 226 -21.65 -13.19 -1.99
CA ALA A 226 -20.35 -13.29 -2.63
C ALA A 226 -19.47 -12.10 -2.24
N ARG A 227 -18.18 -12.34 -1.97
CA ARG A 227 -17.22 -11.28 -1.67
C ARG A 227 -17.02 -10.38 -2.89
N ILE A 228 -17.01 -9.08 -2.67
CA ILE A 228 -16.64 -8.13 -3.71
C ILE A 228 -15.12 -8.15 -3.86
N GLU A 229 -14.66 -8.42 -5.07
CA GLU A 229 -13.26 -8.38 -5.44
C GLU A 229 -13.04 -7.28 -6.49
N LEU A 230 -11.96 -6.52 -6.33
CA LEU A 230 -11.60 -5.46 -7.27
C LEU A 230 -10.40 -5.89 -8.10
N PRO A 231 -10.43 -5.69 -9.43
CA PRO A 231 -9.27 -5.93 -10.27
C PRO A 231 -8.03 -5.18 -9.77
N ALA A 232 -6.90 -5.87 -9.67
CA ALA A 232 -5.65 -5.28 -9.22
C ALA A 232 -4.45 -5.98 -9.85
N HIS A 233 -3.32 -5.27 -9.89
CA HIS A 233 -2.05 -5.75 -10.39
C HIS A 233 -1.02 -5.80 -9.27
N TRP A 234 -0.06 -6.69 -9.41
CA TRP A 234 1.11 -6.72 -8.56
C TRP A 234 2.39 -6.69 -9.39
N LEU A 235 3.40 -6.09 -8.81
CA LEU A 235 4.76 -6.02 -9.34
C LEU A 235 5.73 -6.44 -8.25
N VAL A 236 6.79 -7.13 -8.62
CA VAL A 236 8.01 -7.22 -7.82
C VAL A 236 9.08 -6.41 -8.51
N VAL A 237 9.66 -5.46 -7.77
CA VAL A 237 10.70 -4.59 -8.31
C VAL A 237 11.95 -4.65 -7.45
N GLY A 238 13.08 -4.34 -8.06
CA GLY A 238 14.36 -4.29 -7.38
C GLY A 238 15.32 -3.31 -8.05
N PRO A 239 16.46 -3.01 -7.40
CA PRO A 239 17.50 -2.21 -8.02
C PRO A 239 17.89 -2.79 -9.38
N GLY A 240 17.97 -1.93 -10.40
CA GLY A 240 18.44 -2.31 -11.73
C GLY A 240 19.84 -2.90 -11.63
N GLY A 241 20.04 -4.07 -12.20
CA GLY A 241 21.38 -4.63 -12.31
C GLY A 241 22.24 -3.66 -13.11
N CYS A 242 23.28 -3.14 -12.49
CA CYS A 242 24.34 -2.49 -13.27
C CYS A 242 24.87 -3.58 -14.20
N ALA A 243 24.51 -3.51 -15.51
CA ALA A 243 25.16 -4.38 -16.49
C ALA A 243 26.67 -4.19 -16.32
N PRO A 244 27.45 -5.26 -16.15
CA PRO A 244 28.89 -5.11 -16.09
C PRO A 244 29.36 -4.42 -17.38
N ARG A 245 30.04 -3.26 -17.24
CA ARG A 245 30.68 -2.57 -18.33
C ARG A 245 31.82 -3.41 -18.88
#